data_0238a45a663ef6a2ed39907a2641b456
#
_entry.id   0238a45a663ef6a2ed39907a2641b456
#
_cell.length_a   1.000
_cell.length_b   1.000
_cell.length_c   1.000
_cell.angle_alpha   90.00
_cell.angle_beta   90.00
_cell.angle_gamma   90.00
#
_symmetry.space_group_name_H-M   'P 1'
#
loop_
_entity.id
_entity.type
_entity.pdbx_description
1 polymer ?
#
loop_
_entity_poly.entity_id
_entity_poly.type
_entity_poly.pdbx_seq_one_letter_code
_entity_poly.pdbx_strand_id
1 'polypeptide(L)'
;MRNKVIGIVLSLYMAISLVGCAKYDEEEISLRDQGISAMDSGDYEGAIDLFNQALGRSIGKVTDLEIDINYYKAAAQFSAGLFDDAAKTYTYLIKYDPDNYEAYFLRGSIYANEGEIGEAITDYDAAVAIDEKNYLLYIEIYDNLNALGYTDQGLVYLNNALNVSDKSANAKYYKGRIYYMLGQTSEARENLQTAVDKDISEARLYLAKLYQDEGDFDTALSLLEEYAASDDVTSDALAALGDIELTNGNYESALNYYQAGLSLDSIDNMPDLMKGQVAALEKLERYSEARDILTQYLEDYPNDEAAEKELIFLETR
;
A
#
# COMPACT_ATOMS: atom_id res chain seq x y z
N MET A 1 12.95 -3.90 -8.59
CA MET A 1 11.83 -4.82 -8.37
C MET A 1 11.75 -5.36 -6.92
N ARG A 2 12.88 -5.68 -6.26
CA ARG A 2 12.91 -6.20 -4.87
C ARG A 2 12.35 -5.24 -3.81
N ASN A 3 12.42 -3.92 -4.02
CA ASN A 3 11.96 -2.90 -3.07
C ASN A 3 10.45 -2.61 -3.11
N LYS A 4 9.73 -3.00 -4.18
CA LYS A 4 8.26 -2.81 -4.26
C LYS A 4 7.49 -3.80 -3.39
N VAL A 5 8.00 -5.02 -3.19
CA VAL A 5 7.40 -6.05 -2.32
C VAL A 5 7.56 -5.66 -0.85
N ILE A 6 8.64 -4.96 -0.49
CA ILE A 6 8.89 -4.46 0.88
C ILE A 6 7.86 -3.39 1.28
N GLY A 7 7.44 -2.52 0.35
CA GLY A 7 6.42 -1.51 0.60
C GLY A 7 5.04 -2.09 0.92
N ILE A 8 4.66 -3.17 0.27
CA ILE A 8 3.36 -3.84 0.49
C ILE A 8 3.31 -4.52 1.87
N VAL A 9 4.42 -5.10 2.32
CA VAL A 9 4.50 -5.76 3.64
C VAL A 9 4.50 -4.76 4.80
N LEU A 10 5.02 -3.53 4.59
CA LEU A 10 5.13 -2.51 5.65
C LEU A 10 3.86 -1.64 5.80
N SER A 11 3.02 -1.54 4.77
CA SER A 11 1.81 -0.70 4.83
C SER A 11 0.64 -1.30 5.64
N LEU A 12 0.72 -2.58 6.03
CA LEU A 12 -0.33 -3.27 6.81
C LEU A 12 -0.24 -3.04 8.33
N TYR A 13 0.77 -2.30 8.81
CA TYR A 13 0.91 -2.06 10.25
C TYR A 13 0.10 -0.85 10.72
N MET A 14 -1.18 -1.08 11.05
CA MET A 14 -1.89 -0.19 11.95
C MET A 14 -1.27 -0.27 13.35
N ALA A 15 -0.74 0.86 13.83
CA ALA A 15 -0.36 1.01 15.22
C ALA A 15 -1.56 0.65 16.11
N ILE A 16 -1.50 -0.50 16.77
CA ILE A 16 -2.42 -0.80 17.85
C ILE A 16 -2.15 0.24 18.94
N SER A 17 -3.01 1.26 19.01
CA SER A 17 -2.97 2.25 20.09
C SER A 17 -3.35 1.52 21.37
N LEU A 18 -2.34 1.08 22.13
CA LEU A 18 -2.49 0.47 23.44
C LEU A 18 -2.98 1.53 24.44
N VAL A 19 -4.25 1.89 24.36
CA VAL A 19 -4.93 2.69 25.38
C VAL A 19 -5.66 1.73 26.33
N GLY A 20 -4.93 1.25 27.34
CA GLY A 20 -5.51 0.40 28.37
C GLY A 20 -4.52 0.18 29.51
N CYS A 21 -4.90 0.64 30.73
CA CYS A 21 -4.08 0.63 31.94
C CYS A 21 -3.32 -0.67 32.25
N ALA A 22 -1.98 -0.53 32.38
CA ALA A 22 -1.11 -1.27 33.28
C ALA A 22 -1.15 -2.81 33.23
N LYS A 23 -0.58 -3.41 32.18
CA LYS A 23 -0.19 -4.83 32.18
C LYS A 23 1.10 -5.13 31.43
N TYR A 24 1.73 -4.15 30.81
CA TYR A 24 2.94 -4.34 30.02
C TYR A 24 4.15 -3.82 30.82
N ASP A 25 5.28 -4.49 30.68
CA ASP A 25 6.55 -3.99 31.21
C ASP A 25 6.96 -2.75 30.39
N GLU A 26 7.20 -1.60 31.06
CA GLU A 26 7.60 -0.35 30.39
C GLU A 26 8.88 -0.53 29.55
N GLU A 27 9.79 -1.41 29.99
CA GLU A 27 11.03 -1.69 29.28
C GLU A 27 10.77 -2.56 28.01
N GLU A 28 9.76 -3.45 28.04
CA GLU A 28 9.33 -4.22 26.86
C GLU A 28 8.80 -3.29 25.78
N ILE A 29 7.93 -2.33 26.14
CA ILE A 29 7.43 -1.31 25.21
C ILE A 29 8.59 -0.46 24.67
N SER A 30 9.50 -0.02 25.55
CA SER A 30 10.66 0.79 25.14
C SER A 30 11.57 0.04 24.14
N LEU A 31 11.80 -1.25 24.35
CA LEU A 31 12.61 -2.08 23.45
C LEU A 31 11.91 -2.29 22.10
N ARG A 32 10.57 -2.48 22.10
CA ARG A 32 9.78 -2.52 20.87
C ARG A 32 9.93 -1.23 20.07
N ASP A 33 9.74 -0.08 20.69
CA ASP A 33 9.80 1.22 20.03
C ASP A 33 11.22 1.53 19.49
N GLN A 34 12.26 1.13 20.22
CA GLN A 34 13.64 1.19 19.75
C GLN A 34 13.85 0.28 18.53
N GLY A 35 13.26 -0.93 18.54
CA GLY A 35 13.31 -1.86 17.41
C GLY A 35 12.64 -1.29 16.17
N ILE A 36 11.48 -0.64 16.30
CA ILE A 36 10.79 0.05 15.20
C ILE A 36 11.69 1.17 14.67
N SER A 37 12.27 2.01 15.54
CA SER A 37 13.18 3.07 15.12
C SER A 37 14.44 2.56 14.41
N ALA A 38 14.95 1.39 14.80
CA ALA A 38 16.06 0.74 14.13
C ALA A 38 15.64 0.25 12.71
N MET A 39 14.42 -0.29 12.56
CA MET A 39 13.87 -0.63 11.24
C MET A 39 13.78 0.59 10.32
N ASP A 40 13.28 1.72 10.81
CA ASP A 40 13.14 2.97 10.06
C ASP A 40 14.51 3.50 9.58
N SER A 41 15.57 3.24 10.36
CA SER A 41 16.95 3.57 9.97
C SER A 41 17.64 2.53 9.08
N GLY A 42 16.97 1.41 8.77
CA GLY A 42 17.50 0.31 7.98
C GLY A 42 18.40 -0.66 8.77
N ASP A 43 18.53 -0.50 10.09
CA ASP A 43 19.27 -1.43 10.97
C ASP A 43 18.39 -2.63 11.35
N TYR A 44 18.13 -3.50 10.39
CA TYR A 44 17.24 -4.65 10.58
C TYR A 44 17.80 -5.70 11.56
N GLU A 45 19.12 -5.91 11.59
CA GLU A 45 19.76 -6.82 12.54
C GLU A 45 19.64 -6.29 13.98
N GLY A 46 19.91 -5.00 14.18
CA GLY A 46 19.71 -4.32 15.47
C GLY A 46 18.25 -4.35 15.91
N ALA A 47 17.31 -4.16 14.99
CA ALA A 47 15.88 -4.26 15.27
C ALA A 47 15.49 -5.67 15.75
N ILE A 48 15.95 -6.74 15.08
CA ILE A 48 15.70 -8.14 15.47
C ILE A 48 16.24 -8.41 16.88
N ASP A 49 17.42 -7.90 17.21
CA ASP A 49 18.00 -8.08 18.55
C ASP A 49 17.17 -7.34 19.62
N LEU A 50 16.68 -6.13 19.34
CA LEU A 50 15.82 -5.37 20.24
C LEU A 50 14.46 -6.08 20.46
N PHE A 51 13.83 -6.60 19.39
CA PHE A 51 12.61 -7.38 19.51
C PHE A 51 12.82 -8.69 20.29
N ASN A 52 13.95 -9.37 20.12
CA ASN A 52 14.29 -10.54 20.90
C ASN A 52 14.49 -10.21 22.40
N GLN A 53 15.08 -9.06 22.72
CA GLN A 53 15.21 -8.60 24.10
C GLN A 53 13.84 -8.27 24.69
N ALA A 54 12.96 -7.58 23.95
CA ALA A 54 11.59 -7.29 24.37
C ALA A 54 10.82 -8.59 24.68
N LEU A 55 10.79 -9.55 23.75
CA LEU A 55 10.15 -10.85 23.93
C LEU A 55 10.77 -11.69 25.08
N GLY A 56 12.05 -11.50 25.37
CA GLY A 56 12.73 -12.15 26.49
C GLY A 56 12.26 -11.65 27.87
N ARG A 57 11.58 -10.51 27.94
CA ARG A 57 11.01 -9.96 29.18
C ARG A 57 9.61 -10.49 29.48
N SER A 58 8.93 -11.00 28.47
CA SER A 58 7.58 -11.56 28.63
C SER A 58 7.55 -12.69 29.66
N ILE A 59 6.68 -12.56 30.65
CA ILE A 59 6.56 -13.51 31.74
C ILE A 59 5.22 -14.28 31.66
N GLY A 60 5.20 -15.32 30.86
CA GLY A 60 4.23 -16.42 31.03
C GLY A 60 2.83 -16.24 30.44
N LYS A 61 2.52 -15.16 29.73
CA LYS A 61 1.32 -15.01 28.90
C LYS A 61 1.67 -14.27 27.63
N VAL A 62 1.17 -14.77 26.50
CA VAL A 62 1.18 -14.03 25.25
C VAL A 62 0.09 -12.97 25.35
N THR A 63 0.46 -11.71 25.12
CA THR A 63 -0.43 -10.56 25.06
C THR A 63 -0.40 -9.94 23.68
N ASP A 64 -1.24 -8.93 23.42
CA ASP A 64 -1.24 -8.22 22.14
C ASP A 64 0.11 -7.56 21.83
N LEU A 65 0.89 -7.18 22.88
CA LEU A 65 2.22 -6.61 22.72
C LEU A 65 3.22 -7.63 22.16
N GLU A 66 3.24 -8.86 22.68
CA GLU A 66 4.15 -9.89 22.15
C GLU A 66 3.74 -10.33 20.74
N ILE A 67 2.45 -10.30 20.41
CA ILE A 67 1.97 -10.53 19.04
C ILE A 67 2.50 -9.43 18.12
N ASP A 68 2.30 -8.16 18.47
CA ASP A 68 2.79 -6.99 17.74
C ASP A 68 4.32 -7.04 17.55
N ILE A 69 5.08 -7.30 18.61
CA ILE A 69 6.55 -7.45 18.53
C ILE A 69 6.95 -8.57 17.56
N ASN A 70 6.23 -9.70 17.52
CA ASN A 70 6.53 -10.77 16.59
C ASN A 70 6.24 -10.39 15.14
N TYR A 71 5.22 -9.57 14.86
CA TYR A 71 4.99 -9.02 13.53
C TYR A 71 6.15 -8.13 13.08
N TYR A 72 6.56 -7.15 13.90
CA TYR A 72 7.71 -6.30 13.59
C TYR A 72 8.99 -7.10 13.43
N LYS A 73 9.23 -8.08 14.29
CA LYS A 73 10.39 -8.97 14.20
C LYS A 73 10.39 -9.73 12.87
N ALA A 74 9.25 -10.30 12.45
CA ALA A 74 9.16 -11.03 11.19
C ALA A 74 9.39 -10.10 9.99
N ALA A 75 8.88 -8.87 10.04
CA ALA A 75 9.12 -7.85 9.01
C ALA A 75 10.61 -7.46 8.95
N ALA A 76 11.26 -7.27 10.09
CA ALA A 76 12.70 -6.99 10.16
C ALA A 76 13.53 -8.17 9.61
N GLN A 77 13.16 -9.41 9.95
CA GLN A 77 13.80 -10.62 9.42
C GLN A 77 13.65 -10.70 7.90
N PHE A 78 12.46 -10.41 7.36
CA PHE A 78 12.23 -10.37 5.92
C PHE A 78 13.12 -9.30 5.25
N SER A 79 13.16 -8.10 5.80
CA SER A 79 13.96 -6.97 5.28
C SER A 79 15.46 -7.25 5.34
N ALA A 80 15.92 -8.01 6.35
CA ALA A 80 17.29 -8.50 6.48
C ALA A 80 17.61 -9.66 5.52
N GLY A 81 16.62 -10.20 4.78
CA GLY A 81 16.79 -11.37 3.91
C GLY A 81 16.80 -12.71 4.66
N LEU A 82 16.38 -12.72 5.92
CA LEU A 82 16.29 -13.92 6.76
C LEU A 82 14.91 -14.59 6.59
N PHE A 83 14.59 -15.01 5.36
CA PHE A 83 13.26 -15.48 4.97
C PHE A 83 12.78 -16.68 5.77
N ASP A 84 13.63 -17.68 5.98
CA ASP A 84 13.32 -18.85 6.81
C ASP A 84 12.92 -18.47 8.24
N ASP A 85 13.59 -17.51 8.84
CA ASP A 85 13.31 -17.09 10.22
C ASP A 85 12.03 -16.26 10.29
N ALA A 86 11.77 -15.41 9.29
CA ALA A 86 10.50 -14.70 9.16
C ALA A 86 9.32 -15.67 9.01
N ALA A 87 9.43 -16.66 8.13
CA ALA A 87 8.41 -17.70 7.96
C ALA A 87 8.17 -18.52 9.25
N LYS A 88 9.23 -18.81 10.00
CA LYS A 88 9.10 -19.46 11.33
C LYS A 88 8.36 -18.57 12.33
N THR A 89 8.66 -17.26 12.34
CA THR A 89 7.98 -16.32 13.25
C THR A 89 6.48 -16.27 12.94
N TYR A 90 6.06 -16.13 11.67
CA TYR A 90 4.64 -16.23 11.30
C TYR A 90 4.04 -17.62 11.60
N THR A 91 4.80 -18.69 11.47
CA THR A 91 4.33 -20.02 11.86
C THR A 91 4.01 -20.11 13.36
N TYR A 92 4.73 -19.39 14.23
CA TYR A 92 4.39 -19.32 15.66
C TYR A 92 3.12 -18.51 15.90
N LEU A 93 2.91 -17.38 15.17
CA LEU A 93 1.69 -16.61 15.24
C LEU A 93 0.47 -17.44 14.79
N ILE A 94 0.57 -18.16 13.68
CA ILE A 94 -0.48 -19.06 13.18
C ILE A 94 -0.78 -20.19 14.17
N LYS A 95 0.24 -20.77 14.84
CA LYS A 95 0.01 -21.81 15.86
C LYS A 95 -0.67 -21.26 17.10
N TYR A 96 -0.42 -20.00 17.45
CA TYR A 96 -1.06 -19.31 18.57
C TYR A 96 -2.52 -18.97 18.24
N ASP A 97 -2.74 -18.42 17.05
CA ASP A 97 -4.06 -18.07 16.53
C ASP A 97 -4.24 -18.62 15.10
N PRO A 98 -4.89 -19.78 14.94
CA PRO A 98 -5.15 -20.38 13.63
C PRO A 98 -6.11 -19.60 12.73
N ASP A 99 -6.85 -18.62 13.29
CA ASP A 99 -7.77 -17.76 12.54
C ASP A 99 -7.12 -16.42 12.15
N ASN A 100 -5.80 -16.30 12.31
CA ASN A 100 -5.03 -15.11 11.96
C ASN A 100 -4.71 -15.09 10.45
N TYR A 101 -5.61 -14.52 9.64
CA TYR A 101 -5.45 -14.46 8.19
C TYR A 101 -4.22 -13.65 7.76
N GLU A 102 -3.86 -12.60 8.50
CA GLU A 102 -2.69 -11.75 8.19
C GLU A 102 -1.39 -12.54 8.28
N ALA A 103 -1.23 -13.39 9.31
CA ALA A 103 -0.03 -14.20 9.47
C ALA A 103 0.11 -15.23 8.34
N TYR A 104 -1.00 -15.79 7.85
CA TYR A 104 -0.98 -16.63 6.65
C TYR A 104 -0.61 -15.83 5.40
N PHE A 105 -1.23 -14.68 5.17
CA PHE A 105 -0.93 -13.82 4.02
C PHE A 105 0.56 -13.44 3.99
N LEU A 106 1.11 -12.98 5.12
CA LEU A 106 2.49 -12.55 5.21
C LEU A 106 3.48 -13.72 5.04
N ARG A 107 3.18 -14.90 5.58
CA ARG A 107 4.00 -16.09 5.36
C ARG A 107 3.93 -16.55 3.90
N GLY A 108 2.75 -16.54 3.31
CA GLY A 108 2.56 -16.81 1.88
C GLY A 108 3.35 -15.86 1.00
N SER A 109 3.43 -14.57 1.38
CA SER A 109 4.23 -13.57 0.67
C SER A 109 5.74 -13.85 0.74
N ILE A 110 6.23 -14.40 1.85
CA ILE A 110 7.61 -14.86 1.96
C ILE A 110 7.84 -16.03 1.01
N TYR A 111 7.01 -17.08 1.03
CA TYR A 111 7.12 -18.22 0.16
C TYR A 111 7.06 -17.84 -1.33
N ALA A 112 6.15 -16.91 -1.70
CA ALA A 112 6.09 -16.40 -3.06
C ALA A 112 7.39 -15.70 -3.49
N ASN A 113 7.99 -14.90 -2.59
CA ASN A 113 9.25 -14.22 -2.85
C ASN A 113 10.44 -15.19 -3.01
N GLU A 114 10.40 -16.33 -2.33
CA GLU A 114 11.40 -17.41 -2.45
C GLU A 114 11.13 -18.33 -3.67
N GLY A 115 10.00 -18.16 -4.36
CA GLY A 115 9.58 -19.00 -5.49
C GLY A 115 8.88 -20.28 -5.08
N GLU A 116 8.57 -20.46 -3.80
CA GLU A 116 7.85 -21.60 -3.23
C GLU A 116 6.33 -21.41 -3.41
N ILE A 117 5.89 -21.36 -4.69
CA ILE A 117 4.53 -20.95 -5.05
C ILE A 117 3.45 -21.89 -4.53
N GLY A 118 3.75 -23.18 -4.38
CA GLY A 118 2.80 -24.14 -3.82
C GLY A 118 2.45 -23.85 -2.36
N GLU A 119 3.46 -23.54 -1.57
CA GLU A 119 3.36 -23.13 -0.17
C GLU A 119 2.66 -21.76 -0.05
N ALA A 120 3.04 -20.81 -0.91
CA ALA A 120 2.41 -19.50 -0.96
C ALA A 120 0.90 -19.59 -1.23
N ILE A 121 0.48 -20.36 -2.24
CA ILE A 121 -0.94 -20.58 -2.57
C ILE A 121 -1.66 -21.25 -1.40
N THR A 122 -1.04 -22.21 -0.73
CA THR A 122 -1.63 -22.88 0.44
C THR A 122 -1.95 -21.88 1.56
N ASP A 123 -1.04 -20.96 1.82
CA ASP A 123 -1.21 -19.94 2.84
C ASP A 123 -2.22 -18.86 2.41
N TYR A 124 -2.18 -18.40 1.17
CA TYR A 124 -3.17 -17.44 0.65
C TYR A 124 -4.58 -18.02 0.64
N ASP A 125 -4.75 -19.30 0.28
CA ASP A 125 -6.04 -19.97 0.33
C ASP A 125 -6.56 -20.05 1.78
N ALA A 126 -5.69 -20.31 2.75
CA ALA A 126 -6.03 -20.29 4.15
C ALA A 126 -6.46 -18.87 4.61
N ALA A 127 -5.70 -17.84 4.22
CA ALA A 127 -6.00 -16.46 4.58
C ALA A 127 -7.38 -16.02 4.06
N VAL A 128 -7.69 -16.24 2.79
CA VAL A 128 -9.00 -15.87 2.21
C VAL A 128 -10.15 -16.74 2.72
N ALA A 129 -9.88 -17.96 3.16
CA ALA A 129 -10.91 -18.81 3.78
C ALA A 129 -11.28 -18.34 5.19
N ILE A 130 -10.35 -17.71 5.92
CA ILE A 130 -10.60 -17.15 7.25
C ILE A 130 -11.42 -15.86 7.13
N ASP A 131 -11.08 -14.97 6.20
CA ASP A 131 -11.79 -13.71 5.98
C ASP A 131 -12.25 -13.57 4.52
N GLU A 132 -13.25 -14.36 4.15
CA GLU A 132 -13.79 -14.45 2.78
C GLU A 132 -14.28 -13.11 2.23
N LYS A 133 -14.71 -12.17 3.09
CA LYS A 133 -15.23 -10.87 2.67
C LYS A 133 -14.21 -9.75 2.65
N ASN A 134 -12.99 -10.03 2.95
CA ASN A 134 -11.89 -9.09 2.84
C ASN A 134 -11.42 -8.98 1.38
N TYR A 135 -12.14 -8.20 0.59
CA TYR A 135 -11.81 -8.00 -0.82
C TYR A 135 -10.42 -7.40 -1.04
N LEU A 136 -9.95 -6.58 -0.10
CA LEU A 136 -8.61 -6.00 -0.17
C LEU A 136 -7.54 -7.09 -0.14
N LEU A 137 -7.72 -8.10 0.72
CA LEU A 137 -6.80 -9.24 0.80
C LEU A 137 -6.63 -9.97 -0.55
N TYR A 138 -7.72 -10.17 -1.31
CA TYR A 138 -7.63 -10.78 -2.64
C TYR A 138 -6.84 -9.90 -3.63
N ILE A 139 -7.01 -8.58 -3.54
CA ILE A 139 -6.28 -7.62 -4.37
C ILE A 139 -4.80 -7.62 -3.99
N GLU A 140 -4.48 -7.60 -2.71
CA GLU A 140 -3.09 -7.65 -2.22
C GLU A 140 -2.37 -8.95 -2.61
N ILE A 141 -3.07 -10.10 -2.56
CA ILE A 141 -2.53 -11.37 -3.05
C ILE A 141 -2.24 -11.29 -4.55
N TYR A 142 -3.18 -10.73 -5.34
CA TYR A 142 -2.95 -10.51 -6.77
C TYR A 142 -1.74 -9.61 -7.00
N ASP A 143 -1.66 -8.47 -6.34
CA ASP A 143 -0.59 -7.50 -6.52
C ASP A 143 0.78 -8.10 -6.14
N ASN A 144 0.85 -8.88 -5.05
CA ASN A 144 2.05 -9.58 -4.63
C ASN A 144 2.51 -10.61 -5.69
N LEU A 145 1.60 -11.49 -6.11
CA LEU A 145 1.90 -12.51 -7.12
C LEU A 145 2.25 -11.90 -8.48
N ASN A 146 1.54 -10.85 -8.89
CA ASN A 146 1.79 -10.15 -10.15
C ASN A 146 3.16 -9.45 -10.15
N ALA A 147 3.54 -8.81 -9.06
CA ALA A 147 4.84 -8.16 -8.91
C ALA A 147 6.02 -9.16 -9.02
N LEU A 148 5.79 -10.41 -8.62
CA LEU A 148 6.75 -11.50 -8.70
C LEU A 148 6.69 -12.28 -10.04
N GLY A 149 5.78 -11.90 -10.96
CA GLY A 149 5.63 -12.54 -12.27
C GLY A 149 4.68 -13.74 -12.31
N TYR A 150 3.94 -13.99 -11.23
CA TYR A 150 2.94 -15.06 -11.12
C TYR A 150 1.51 -14.56 -11.40
N THR A 151 1.37 -13.73 -12.45
CA THR A 151 0.11 -13.04 -12.81
C THR A 151 -1.07 -13.98 -12.94
N ASP A 152 -0.89 -15.14 -13.58
CA ASP A 152 -1.98 -16.11 -13.78
C ASP A 152 -2.53 -16.65 -12.46
N GLN A 153 -1.65 -16.90 -11.49
CA GLN A 153 -2.05 -17.33 -10.16
C GLN A 153 -2.76 -16.21 -9.39
N GLY A 154 -2.27 -14.99 -9.51
CA GLY A 154 -2.92 -13.80 -8.91
C GLY A 154 -4.32 -13.55 -9.45
N LEU A 155 -4.54 -13.71 -10.77
CA LEU A 155 -5.85 -13.55 -11.40
C LEU A 155 -6.91 -14.51 -10.85
N VAL A 156 -6.51 -15.69 -10.35
CA VAL A 156 -7.44 -16.62 -9.69
C VAL A 156 -8.07 -15.97 -8.46
N TYR A 157 -7.29 -15.23 -7.66
CA TYR A 157 -7.81 -14.56 -6.45
C TYR A 157 -8.77 -13.44 -6.80
N LEU A 158 -8.48 -12.61 -7.80
CA LEU A 158 -9.43 -11.58 -8.26
C LEU A 158 -10.76 -12.20 -8.71
N ASN A 159 -10.72 -13.31 -9.46
CA ASN A 159 -11.93 -14.02 -9.89
C ASN A 159 -12.67 -14.66 -8.71
N ASN A 160 -11.96 -15.18 -7.70
CA ASN A 160 -12.60 -15.72 -6.49
C ASN A 160 -13.32 -14.61 -5.71
N ALA A 161 -12.73 -13.43 -5.56
CA ALA A 161 -13.37 -12.27 -4.93
C ALA A 161 -14.69 -11.89 -5.60
N LEU A 162 -14.78 -11.95 -6.94
CA LEU A 162 -16.01 -11.67 -7.67
C LEU A 162 -17.13 -12.67 -7.36
N ASN A 163 -16.78 -13.92 -7.00
CA ASN A 163 -17.73 -14.98 -6.66
C ASN A 163 -18.23 -14.92 -5.21
N VAL A 164 -17.61 -14.13 -4.35
CA VAL A 164 -18.04 -13.96 -2.95
C VAL A 164 -19.48 -13.43 -2.91
N SER A 165 -20.35 -14.10 -2.14
CA SER A 165 -21.75 -13.74 -2.03
C SER A 165 -21.94 -12.62 -1.01
N ASP A 166 -21.79 -11.36 -1.47
CA ASP A 166 -21.99 -10.16 -0.69
C ASP A 166 -22.70 -9.09 -1.52
N LYS A 167 -23.69 -8.39 -0.92
CA LYS A 167 -24.50 -7.33 -1.54
C LYS A 167 -24.28 -5.96 -0.89
N SER A 168 -23.31 -5.85 0.01
CA SER A 168 -22.97 -4.59 0.67
C SER A 168 -22.49 -3.54 -0.32
N ALA A 169 -22.54 -2.27 0.07
CA ALA A 169 -21.98 -1.17 -0.71
C ALA A 169 -20.47 -1.36 -0.92
N ASN A 170 -19.74 -1.76 0.13
CA ASN A 170 -18.32 -2.06 0.07
C ASN A 170 -18.01 -3.19 -0.94
N ALA A 171 -18.81 -4.28 -0.94
CA ALA A 171 -18.64 -5.34 -1.93
C ALA A 171 -18.82 -4.81 -3.36
N LYS A 172 -19.74 -3.87 -3.58
CA LYS A 172 -19.93 -3.23 -4.88
C LYS A 172 -18.72 -2.40 -5.28
N TYR A 173 -18.16 -1.63 -4.36
CA TYR A 173 -16.95 -0.87 -4.58
C TYR A 173 -15.77 -1.77 -4.96
N TYR A 174 -15.45 -2.77 -4.13
CA TYR A 174 -14.31 -3.64 -4.40
C TYR A 174 -14.49 -4.50 -5.66
N LYS A 175 -15.70 -5.03 -5.92
CA LYS A 175 -15.98 -5.74 -7.17
C LYS A 175 -15.83 -4.82 -8.39
N GLY A 176 -16.28 -3.59 -8.28
CA GLY A 176 -16.06 -2.58 -9.31
C GLY A 176 -14.59 -2.30 -9.58
N ARG A 177 -13.79 -2.16 -8.52
CA ARG A 177 -12.33 -2.02 -8.60
C ARG A 177 -11.67 -3.24 -9.25
N ILE A 178 -12.07 -4.46 -8.85
CA ILE A 178 -11.56 -5.70 -9.45
C ILE A 178 -11.94 -5.80 -10.94
N TYR A 179 -13.18 -5.48 -11.32
CA TYR A 179 -13.59 -5.45 -12.73
C TYR A 179 -12.78 -4.43 -13.54
N TYR A 180 -12.45 -3.27 -12.97
CA TYR A 180 -11.56 -2.29 -13.58
C TYR A 180 -10.16 -2.88 -13.81
N MET A 181 -9.56 -3.52 -12.80
CA MET A 181 -8.26 -4.21 -12.92
C MET A 181 -8.26 -5.31 -13.98
N LEU A 182 -9.40 -5.98 -14.20
CA LEU A 182 -9.58 -7.02 -15.21
C LEU A 182 -9.94 -6.45 -16.62
N GLY A 183 -10.06 -5.12 -16.77
CA GLY A 183 -10.46 -4.47 -18.01
C GLY A 183 -11.93 -4.68 -18.40
N GLN A 184 -12.77 -5.12 -17.45
CA GLN A 184 -14.20 -5.36 -17.65
C GLN A 184 -14.98 -4.07 -17.36
N THR A 185 -14.89 -3.12 -18.31
CA THR A 185 -15.33 -1.72 -18.15
C THR A 185 -16.82 -1.60 -17.81
N SER A 186 -17.68 -2.40 -18.44
CA SER A 186 -19.14 -2.34 -18.22
C SER A 186 -19.52 -2.73 -16.80
N GLU A 187 -18.98 -3.86 -16.33
CA GLU A 187 -19.20 -4.41 -14.99
C GLU A 187 -18.58 -3.52 -13.91
N ALA A 188 -17.39 -2.96 -14.19
CA ALA A 188 -16.74 -2.00 -13.32
C ALA A 188 -17.64 -0.78 -13.09
N ARG A 189 -18.13 -0.17 -14.18
CA ARG A 189 -19.01 1.00 -14.14
C ARG A 189 -20.29 0.74 -13.35
N GLU A 190 -21.00 -0.37 -13.63
CA GLU A 190 -22.24 -0.71 -12.94
C GLU A 190 -22.03 -0.85 -11.44
N ASN A 191 -20.96 -1.55 -11.04
CA ASN A 191 -20.68 -1.80 -9.62
C ASN A 191 -20.20 -0.53 -8.92
N LEU A 192 -19.31 0.25 -9.53
CA LEU A 192 -18.82 1.52 -8.97
C LEU A 192 -19.94 2.56 -8.85
N GLN A 193 -20.79 2.71 -9.88
CA GLN A 193 -21.94 3.61 -9.81
C GLN A 193 -22.87 3.22 -8.66
N THR A 194 -23.15 1.90 -8.51
CA THR A 194 -23.96 1.40 -7.40
C THR A 194 -23.32 1.72 -6.04
N ALA A 195 -21.99 1.70 -5.94
CA ALA A 195 -21.28 2.04 -4.71
C ALA A 195 -21.38 3.55 -4.42
N VAL A 196 -21.19 4.41 -5.42
CA VAL A 196 -21.40 5.87 -5.29
C VAL A 196 -22.82 6.21 -4.87
N ASP A 197 -23.83 5.57 -5.47
CA ASP A 197 -25.25 5.76 -5.11
C ASP A 197 -25.57 5.32 -3.66
N LYS A 198 -24.64 4.60 -3.02
CA LYS A 198 -24.72 4.15 -1.62
C LYS A 198 -23.68 4.83 -0.73
N ASP A 199 -23.24 6.00 -1.12
CA ASP A 199 -22.35 6.88 -0.36
C ASP A 199 -20.93 6.32 -0.11
N ILE A 200 -20.43 5.42 -0.98
CA ILE A 200 -19.01 5.03 -0.98
C ILE A 200 -18.24 6.04 -1.84
N SER A 201 -17.57 6.99 -1.18
CA SER A 201 -16.87 8.12 -1.81
C SER A 201 -15.71 7.67 -2.68
N GLU A 202 -14.94 6.67 -2.25
CA GLU A 202 -13.76 6.12 -2.92
C GLU A 202 -14.08 5.51 -4.30
N ALA A 203 -15.34 5.09 -4.50
CA ALA A 203 -15.77 4.57 -5.80
C ALA A 203 -15.69 5.63 -6.92
N ARG A 204 -15.75 6.93 -6.56
CA ARG A 204 -15.59 8.03 -7.53
C ARG A 204 -14.22 8.04 -8.19
N LEU A 205 -13.16 7.68 -7.45
CA LEU A 205 -11.81 7.59 -8.01
C LEU A 205 -11.75 6.58 -9.18
N TYR A 206 -12.30 5.38 -8.99
CA TYR A 206 -12.27 4.35 -10.04
C TYR A 206 -13.24 4.63 -11.18
N LEU A 207 -14.38 5.29 -10.92
CA LEU A 207 -15.25 5.80 -11.99
C LEU A 207 -14.54 6.88 -12.81
N ALA A 208 -13.83 7.79 -12.15
CA ALA A 208 -13.05 8.81 -12.84
C ALA A 208 -11.95 8.19 -13.71
N LYS A 209 -11.23 7.19 -13.21
CA LYS A 209 -10.24 6.43 -14.00
C LYS A 209 -10.88 5.80 -15.25
N LEU A 210 -12.08 5.23 -15.15
CA LEU A 210 -12.81 4.69 -16.30
C LEU A 210 -13.14 5.78 -17.33
N TYR A 211 -13.60 6.96 -16.89
CA TYR A 211 -13.88 8.06 -17.79
C TYR A 211 -12.62 8.67 -18.42
N GLN A 212 -11.50 8.70 -17.67
CA GLN A 212 -10.20 9.10 -18.22
C GLN A 212 -9.74 8.13 -19.34
N ASP A 213 -9.88 6.81 -19.13
CA ASP A 213 -9.54 5.80 -20.12
C ASP A 213 -10.39 5.91 -21.39
N GLU A 214 -11.61 6.43 -21.27
CA GLU A 214 -12.53 6.71 -22.39
C GLU A 214 -12.31 8.10 -23.03
N GLY A 215 -11.45 8.93 -22.43
CA GLY A 215 -11.17 10.28 -22.88
C GLY A 215 -12.20 11.34 -22.45
N ASP A 216 -13.12 10.98 -21.55
CA ASP A 216 -14.09 11.93 -20.96
C ASP A 216 -13.49 12.57 -19.69
N PHE A 217 -12.56 13.48 -19.93
CA PHE A 217 -11.84 14.19 -18.85
C PHE A 217 -12.74 15.14 -18.04
N ASP A 218 -13.80 15.67 -18.66
CA ASP A 218 -14.73 16.58 -17.96
C ASP A 218 -15.52 15.83 -16.87
N THR A 219 -16.04 14.65 -17.19
CA THR A 219 -16.75 13.81 -16.23
C THR A 219 -15.79 13.28 -15.16
N ALA A 220 -14.58 12.86 -15.56
CA ALA A 220 -13.56 12.41 -14.62
C ALA A 220 -13.18 13.50 -13.60
N LEU A 221 -12.95 14.72 -14.07
CA LEU A 221 -12.63 15.88 -13.22
C LEU A 221 -13.75 16.15 -12.20
N SER A 222 -15.01 16.18 -12.66
CA SER A 222 -16.16 16.41 -11.75
C SER A 222 -16.25 15.35 -10.65
N LEU A 223 -16.06 14.06 -10.96
CA LEU A 223 -16.07 12.97 -9.99
C LEU A 223 -14.93 13.07 -8.96
N LEU A 224 -13.74 13.44 -9.42
CA LEU A 224 -12.58 13.61 -8.56
C LEU A 224 -12.69 14.85 -7.66
N GLU A 225 -13.25 15.96 -8.17
CA GLU A 225 -13.53 17.16 -7.36
C GLU A 225 -14.55 16.87 -6.25
N GLU A 226 -15.62 16.10 -6.58
CA GLU A 226 -16.58 15.65 -5.56
C GLU A 226 -15.90 14.75 -4.50
N TYR A 227 -14.95 13.90 -4.91
CA TYR A 227 -14.21 13.04 -3.98
C TYR A 227 -13.21 13.85 -3.16
N ALA A 228 -12.51 14.81 -3.78
CA ALA A 228 -11.56 15.68 -3.08
C ALA A 228 -12.20 16.59 -2.02
N ALA A 229 -13.51 16.81 -2.12
CA ALA A 229 -14.28 17.55 -1.12
C ALA A 229 -14.69 16.68 0.10
N SER A 230 -14.41 15.37 0.09
CA SER A 230 -14.69 14.48 1.22
C SER A 230 -13.52 14.42 2.20
N ASP A 231 -13.80 14.01 3.44
CA ASP A 231 -12.77 13.80 4.48
C ASP A 231 -11.87 12.57 4.18
N ASP A 232 -12.30 11.68 3.28
CA ASP A 232 -11.64 10.42 2.94
C ASP A 232 -10.78 10.53 1.66
N VAL A 233 -10.46 11.75 1.19
CA VAL A 233 -9.66 11.95 -0.03
C VAL A 233 -8.31 11.26 0.09
N THR A 234 -7.91 10.56 -0.98
CA THR A 234 -6.62 9.87 -1.05
C THR A 234 -5.60 10.64 -1.89
N SER A 235 -4.32 10.36 -1.65
CA SER A 235 -3.23 10.89 -2.45
C SER A 235 -3.36 10.51 -3.94
N ASP A 236 -3.90 9.34 -4.25
CA ASP A 236 -4.20 8.90 -5.62
C ASP A 236 -5.24 9.78 -6.32
N ALA A 237 -6.28 10.22 -5.60
CA ALA A 237 -7.30 11.09 -6.17
C ALA A 237 -6.74 12.48 -6.49
N LEU A 238 -5.91 13.01 -5.61
CA LEU A 238 -5.24 14.30 -5.81
C LEU A 238 -4.19 14.24 -6.93
N ALA A 239 -3.47 13.11 -7.07
CA ALA A 239 -2.59 12.88 -8.21
C ALA A 239 -3.39 12.86 -9.52
N ALA A 240 -4.50 12.14 -9.58
CA ALA A 240 -5.35 12.07 -10.77
C ALA A 240 -5.94 13.43 -11.16
N LEU A 241 -6.33 14.28 -10.19
CA LEU A 241 -6.72 15.66 -10.42
C LEU A 241 -5.57 16.48 -11.02
N GLY A 242 -4.38 16.36 -10.45
CA GLY A 242 -3.17 16.99 -10.95
C GLY A 242 -2.88 16.60 -12.41
N ASP A 243 -2.98 15.32 -12.75
CA ASP A 243 -2.72 14.81 -14.09
C ASP A 243 -3.71 15.35 -15.14
N ILE A 244 -5.00 15.43 -14.79
CA ILE A 244 -6.02 16.02 -15.66
C ILE A 244 -5.73 17.51 -15.88
N GLU A 245 -5.47 18.25 -14.82
CA GLU A 245 -5.18 19.68 -14.91
C GLU A 245 -3.88 19.98 -15.67
N LEU A 246 -2.86 19.13 -15.49
CA LEU A 246 -1.62 19.19 -16.25
C LEU A 246 -1.89 19.00 -17.77
N THR A 247 -2.71 18.01 -18.10
CA THR A 247 -3.12 17.70 -19.48
C THR A 247 -3.93 18.83 -20.09
N ASN A 248 -4.81 19.48 -19.30
CA ASN A 248 -5.62 20.61 -19.70
C ASN A 248 -4.80 21.92 -19.83
N GLY A 249 -3.53 21.92 -19.41
CA GLY A 249 -2.65 23.09 -19.43
C GLY A 249 -2.85 24.04 -18.24
N ASN A 250 -3.59 23.64 -17.24
CA ASN A 250 -3.85 24.40 -15.99
C ASN A 250 -2.74 24.10 -14.96
N TYR A 251 -1.51 24.43 -15.30
CA TYR A 251 -0.30 23.99 -14.60
C TYR A 251 -0.23 24.42 -13.12
N GLU A 252 -0.75 25.60 -12.76
CA GLU A 252 -0.81 26.02 -11.35
C GLU A 252 -1.83 25.20 -10.56
N SER A 253 -2.97 24.84 -11.15
CA SER A 253 -3.96 23.95 -10.52
C SER A 253 -3.36 22.55 -10.32
N ALA A 254 -2.68 22.02 -11.34
CA ALA A 254 -1.99 20.73 -11.25
C ALA A 254 -0.97 20.73 -10.10
N LEU A 255 -0.13 21.76 -10.02
CA LEU A 255 0.86 21.93 -8.95
C LEU A 255 0.20 21.92 -7.56
N ASN A 256 -0.92 22.65 -7.41
CA ASN A 256 -1.64 22.72 -6.14
C ASN A 256 -2.20 21.34 -5.73
N TYR A 257 -2.74 20.55 -6.66
CA TYR A 257 -3.24 19.21 -6.36
C TYR A 257 -2.12 18.24 -5.95
N TYR A 258 -0.98 18.25 -6.66
CA TYR A 258 0.17 17.43 -6.28
C TYR A 258 0.70 17.81 -4.89
N GLN A 259 0.78 19.10 -4.57
CA GLN A 259 1.19 19.57 -3.24
C GLN A 259 0.19 19.18 -2.15
N ALA A 260 -1.10 19.24 -2.43
CA ALA A 260 -2.13 18.79 -1.52
C ALA A 260 -2.00 17.28 -1.23
N GLY A 261 -1.74 16.47 -2.26
CA GLY A 261 -1.49 15.04 -2.10
C GLY A 261 -0.29 14.73 -1.22
N LEU A 262 0.80 15.50 -1.39
CA LEU A 262 2.01 15.39 -0.56
C LEU A 262 1.83 15.90 0.89
N SER A 263 0.72 16.59 1.17
CA SER A 263 0.41 17.12 2.51
C SER A 263 -0.53 16.24 3.33
N LEU A 264 -0.98 15.11 2.77
CA LEU A 264 -1.81 14.14 3.50
C LEU A 264 -1.00 13.37 4.53
N ASP A 265 -1.67 12.90 5.60
CA ASP A 265 -1.05 12.08 6.64
C ASP A 265 -0.62 10.69 6.11
N SER A 266 -1.30 10.16 5.10
CA SER A 266 -0.96 8.91 4.41
C SER A 266 -0.80 9.17 2.91
N ILE A 267 0.36 8.78 2.36
CA ILE A 267 0.72 9.00 0.96
C ILE A 267 1.18 7.67 0.36
N ASP A 268 0.32 7.07 -0.47
CA ASP A 268 0.62 5.77 -1.08
C ASP A 268 1.44 5.90 -2.39
N ASN A 269 1.40 7.07 -3.04
CA ASN A 269 1.97 7.31 -4.37
C ASN A 269 2.93 8.52 -4.40
N MET A 270 3.74 8.70 -3.35
CA MET A 270 4.69 9.82 -3.24
C MET A 270 5.57 10.02 -4.49
N PRO A 271 6.14 8.98 -5.12
CA PRO A 271 6.92 9.13 -6.35
C PRO A 271 6.15 9.80 -7.49
N ASP A 272 4.89 9.44 -7.69
CA ASP A 272 4.08 9.97 -8.78
C ASP A 272 3.69 11.43 -8.51
N LEU A 273 3.36 11.77 -7.27
CA LEU A 273 3.07 13.15 -6.85
C LEU A 273 4.29 14.06 -7.02
N MET A 274 5.48 13.63 -6.61
CA MET A 274 6.71 14.42 -6.75
C MET A 274 7.06 14.63 -8.22
N LYS A 275 6.97 13.60 -9.06
CA LYS A 275 7.20 13.70 -10.51
C LYS A 275 6.15 14.59 -11.20
N GLY A 276 4.89 14.49 -10.81
CA GLY A 276 3.82 15.36 -11.29
C GLY A 276 4.09 16.83 -10.93
N GLN A 277 4.55 17.07 -9.69
CA GLN A 277 4.95 18.41 -9.25
C GLN A 277 6.10 18.96 -10.10
N VAL A 278 7.14 18.17 -10.37
CA VAL A 278 8.25 18.54 -11.25
C VAL A 278 7.73 18.92 -12.64
N ALA A 279 6.90 18.07 -13.24
CA ALA A 279 6.32 18.32 -14.57
C ALA A 279 5.50 19.61 -14.62
N ALA A 280 4.69 19.89 -13.60
CA ALA A 280 3.94 21.14 -13.52
C ALA A 280 4.85 22.37 -13.40
N LEU A 281 5.88 22.30 -12.56
CA LEU A 281 6.87 23.37 -12.38
C LEU A 281 7.66 23.65 -13.66
N GLU A 282 8.05 22.62 -14.41
CA GLU A 282 8.70 22.79 -15.72
C GLU A 282 7.80 23.51 -16.74
N LYS A 283 6.50 23.16 -16.77
CA LYS A 283 5.53 23.86 -17.65
C LYS A 283 5.31 25.33 -17.24
N LEU A 284 5.53 25.64 -15.98
CA LEU A 284 5.50 27.00 -15.44
C LEU A 284 6.85 27.73 -15.58
N GLU A 285 7.86 27.10 -16.18
CA GLU A 285 9.24 27.61 -16.32
C GLU A 285 9.93 27.88 -14.95
N ARG A 286 9.42 27.25 -13.86
CA ARG A 286 9.97 27.34 -12.50
C ARG A 286 11.07 26.30 -12.27
N TYR A 287 12.08 26.30 -13.14
CA TYR A 287 13.12 25.26 -13.22
C TYR A 287 13.93 25.08 -11.93
N SER A 288 14.18 26.15 -11.17
CA SER A 288 14.91 26.05 -9.90
C SER A 288 14.15 25.20 -8.89
N GLU A 289 12.82 25.41 -8.79
CA GLU A 289 11.97 24.65 -7.87
C GLU A 289 11.82 23.19 -8.32
N ALA A 290 11.67 22.97 -9.64
CA ALA A 290 11.64 21.62 -10.21
C ALA A 290 12.91 20.83 -9.87
N ARG A 291 14.07 21.48 -10.00
CA ARG A 291 15.37 20.89 -9.66
C ARG A 291 15.47 20.52 -8.18
N ASP A 292 15.01 21.41 -7.28
CA ASP A 292 15.08 21.17 -5.84
C ASP A 292 14.22 19.95 -5.45
N ILE A 293 12.99 19.84 -6.00
CA ILE A 293 12.10 18.68 -5.80
C ILE A 293 12.71 17.41 -6.37
N LEU A 294 13.29 17.47 -7.57
CA LEU A 294 13.86 16.28 -8.21
C LEU A 294 15.14 15.82 -7.50
N THR A 295 15.90 16.73 -6.91
CA THR A 295 17.04 16.41 -6.06
C THR A 295 16.59 15.66 -4.82
N GLN A 296 15.55 16.15 -4.13
CA GLN A 296 14.98 15.46 -2.98
C GLN A 296 14.42 14.08 -3.36
N TYR A 297 13.72 13.99 -4.49
CA TYR A 297 13.22 12.72 -5.01
C TYR A 297 14.34 11.67 -5.18
N LEU A 298 15.48 12.07 -5.73
CA LEU A 298 16.61 11.16 -5.98
C LEU A 298 17.37 10.75 -4.69
N GLU A 299 17.20 11.47 -3.58
CA GLU A 299 17.70 11.01 -2.28
C GLU A 299 16.96 9.72 -1.83
N ASP A 300 15.64 9.65 -2.07
CA ASP A 300 14.82 8.50 -1.71
C ASP A 300 14.81 7.41 -2.80
N TYR A 301 14.94 7.81 -4.07
CA TYR A 301 14.86 6.94 -5.25
C TYR A 301 16.11 7.02 -6.13
N PRO A 302 17.31 6.68 -5.61
CA PRO A 302 18.60 6.95 -6.28
C PRO A 302 18.85 6.11 -7.55
N ASN A 303 17.98 5.16 -7.89
CA ASN A 303 18.12 4.31 -9.07
C ASN A 303 17.13 4.68 -10.19
N ASP A 304 16.46 5.83 -10.12
CA ASP A 304 15.58 6.31 -11.19
C ASP A 304 16.41 7.04 -12.26
N GLU A 305 16.91 6.28 -13.24
CA GLU A 305 17.72 6.82 -14.36
C GLU A 305 17.01 7.91 -15.17
N ALA A 306 15.65 7.91 -15.22
CA ALA A 306 14.91 8.92 -15.94
C ALA A 306 14.95 10.25 -15.17
N ALA A 307 14.75 10.18 -13.86
CA ALA A 307 14.85 11.33 -12.97
C ALA A 307 16.27 11.92 -12.92
N GLU A 308 17.33 11.07 -12.93
CA GLU A 308 18.72 11.54 -13.02
C GLU A 308 18.98 12.33 -14.31
N LYS A 309 18.52 11.84 -15.46
CA LYS A 309 18.67 12.53 -16.75
C LYS A 309 17.92 13.84 -16.79
N GLU A 310 16.75 13.89 -16.19
CA GLU A 310 15.94 15.11 -16.09
C GLU A 310 16.60 16.15 -15.19
N LEU A 311 17.17 15.73 -14.05
CA LEU A 311 17.92 16.62 -13.17
C LEU A 311 19.11 17.27 -13.91
N ILE A 312 19.90 16.48 -14.66
CA ILE A 312 21.01 16.99 -15.48
C ILE A 312 20.49 18.05 -16.49
N PHE A 313 19.33 17.81 -17.09
CA PHE A 313 18.73 18.79 -18.02
C PHE A 313 18.33 20.08 -17.29
N LEU A 314 17.72 19.99 -16.10
CA LEU A 314 17.33 21.14 -15.29
C LEU A 314 18.52 21.96 -14.77
N GLU A 315 19.69 21.35 -14.56
CA GLU A 315 20.93 22.04 -14.20
C GLU A 315 21.42 23.00 -15.29
N THR A 316 20.96 22.85 -16.53
CA THR A 316 21.33 23.70 -17.66
C THR A 316 20.39 24.89 -17.86
N ARG A 317 19.33 24.99 -17.09
CA ARG A 317 18.29 26.02 -17.14
C ARG A 317 18.37 26.95 -15.96
#